data_c5afd3d252c26fdb1b767b920bc13a97
#
_entry.id   c5afd3d252c26fdb1b767b920bc13a97
#
_cell.length_a   1.000
_cell.length_b   1.000
_cell.length_c   1.000
_cell.angle_alpha   90.00
_cell.angle_beta   90.00
_cell.angle_gamma   90.00
#
_symmetry.space_group_name_H-M   'P 1'
#
loop_
_entity.id
_entity.type
_entity.pdbx_description
1 polymer ?
#
loop_
_entity_poly.entity_id
_entity_poly.type
_entity_poly.pdbx_seq_one_letter_code
_entity_poly.pdbx_strand_id
1 'polypeptide(L)'
;MPAKKNYEFTRAIFHIGCSLILVWTLNYVKPTIFASCAFLLILLVELIRLKNDKINYYFTTHKYLFWHKIIRDEEKNNFSPLMTAALAFLIISWLPLNLLTIAILINALADPVARIFGIKWGKKKILNTKNSFVGSFAFFTVAFLVCISFTIPILTSLVVATVGTVAEFAPDKKPLWVDNLRIPVSIGLVLWILV
;
A
#
# COMPACT_ATOMS: atom_id res chain seq x y z
N MET A 1 -8.01 -6.46 -23.38
CA MET A 1 -7.69 -5.36 -22.45
C MET A 1 -8.79 -5.02 -21.40
N PRO A 2 -10.06 -5.38 -21.54
CA PRO A 2 -11.05 -5.10 -20.48
C PRO A 2 -10.82 -5.89 -19.17
N ALA A 3 -10.39 -7.13 -19.23
CA ALA A 3 -10.19 -7.98 -18.04
C ALA A 3 -9.12 -7.44 -17.07
N LYS A 4 -8.02 -6.88 -17.58
CA LYS A 4 -6.94 -6.30 -16.76
C LYS A 4 -7.39 -5.07 -15.98
N LYS A 5 -8.31 -4.27 -16.55
CA LYS A 5 -8.85 -3.06 -15.93
C LYS A 5 -9.79 -3.37 -14.76
N ASN A 6 -10.61 -4.42 -14.89
CA ASN A 6 -11.51 -4.85 -13.83
C ASN A 6 -10.74 -5.43 -12.62
N TYR A 7 -9.64 -6.12 -12.88
CA TYR A 7 -8.76 -6.67 -11.87
C TYR A 7 -8.13 -5.58 -10.98
N GLU A 8 -7.55 -4.54 -11.57
CA GLU A 8 -6.91 -3.45 -10.81
C GLU A 8 -7.94 -2.64 -10.00
N PHE A 9 -9.14 -2.47 -10.51
CA PHE A 9 -10.22 -1.81 -9.78
C PHE A 9 -10.69 -2.63 -8.56
N THR A 10 -10.86 -3.94 -8.70
CA THR A 10 -11.21 -4.84 -7.58
C THR A 10 -10.14 -4.82 -6.50
N ARG A 11 -8.86 -4.83 -6.89
CA ARG A 11 -7.72 -4.74 -5.97
C ARG A 11 -7.71 -3.40 -5.21
N ALA A 12 -8.00 -2.29 -5.90
CA ALA A 12 -8.10 -0.97 -5.31
C ALA A 12 -9.19 -0.92 -4.22
N ILE A 13 -10.39 -1.41 -4.52
CA ILE A 13 -11.50 -1.46 -3.55
C ILE A 13 -11.12 -2.29 -2.33
N PHE A 14 -10.52 -3.46 -2.55
CA PHE A 14 -10.09 -4.32 -1.46
C PHE A 14 -9.04 -3.63 -0.58
N HIS A 15 -8.04 -3.01 -1.19
CA HIS A 15 -6.99 -2.30 -0.48
C HIS A 15 -7.55 -1.16 0.39
N ILE A 16 -8.42 -0.33 -0.18
CA ILE A 16 -9.11 0.75 0.54
C ILE A 16 -9.96 0.19 1.68
N GLY A 17 -10.78 -0.83 1.40
CA GLY A 17 -11.67 -1.44 2.40
C GLY A 17 -10.91 -2.02 3.58
N CYS A 18 -9.87 -2.81 3.34
CA CYS A 18 -9.02 -3.36 4.41
C CYS A 18 -8.33 -2.27 5.24
N SER A 19 -7.86 -1.21 4.59
CA SER A 19 -7.20 -0.11 5.29
C SER A 19 -8.17 0.71 6.14
N LEU A 20 -9.40 0.92 5.69
CA LEU A 20 -10.43 1.59 6.48
C LEU A 20 -10.85 0.76 7.70
N ILE A 21 -11.01 -0.56 7.53
CA ILE A 21 -11.26 -1.49 8.65
C ILE A 21 -10.10 -1.45 9.64
N LEU A 22 -8.86 -1.44 9.14
CA LEU A 22 -7.67 -1.31 9.98
C LEU A 22 -7.71 -0.02 10.81
N VAL A 23 -7.90 1.14 10.17
CA VAL A 23 -8.00 2.44 10.84
C VAL A 23 -9.09 2.43 11.91
N TRP A 24 -10.26 1.87 11.61
CA TRP A 24 -11.34 1.73 12.57
C TRP A 24 -10.95 0.86 13.78
N THR A 25 -10.30 -0.28 13.54
CA THR A 25 -9.85 -1.22 14.58
C THR A 25 -8.83 -0.59 15.52
N LEU A 26 -7.95 0.29 15.02
CA LEU A 26 -6.91 0.96 15.79
C LEU A 26 -7.43 1.90 16.88
N ASN A 27 -8.71 2.28 16.85
CA ASN A 27 -9.33 3.04 17.93
C ASN A 27 -9.62 2.18 19.18
N TYR A 28 -9.60 0.84 19.06
CA TYR A 28 -9.97 -0.09 20.12
C TYR A 28 -8.80 -0.95 20.60
N VAL A 29 -7.73 -1.05 19.81
CA VAL A 29 -6.58 -1.93 20.11
C VAL A 29 -5.28 -1.15 19.99
N LYS A 30 -4.32 -1.42 20.87
CA LYS A 30 -2.97 -0.82 20.78
C LYS A 30 -2.33 -1.16 19.43
N PRO A 31 -1.93 -0.16 18.60
CA PRO A 31 -1.43 -0.39 17.25
C PRO A 31 -0.23 -1.36 17.20
N THR A 32 0.70 -1.22 18.14
CA THR A 32 1.92 -2.07 18.20
C THR A 32 1.60 -3.54 18.44
N ILE A 33 0.67 -3.85 19.37
CA ILE A 33 0.27 -5.22 19.66
C ILE A 33 -0.45 -5.82 18.46
N PHE A 34 -1.42 -5.08 17.91
CA PHE A 34 -2.17 -5.52 16.74
C PHE A 34 -1.24 -5.76 15.53
N ALA A 35 -0.33 -4.82 15.24
CA ALA A 35 0.63 -4.94 14.16
C ALA A 35 1.57 -6.14 14.32
N SER A 36 2.07 -6.39 15.55
CA SER A 36 2.94 -7.53 15.83
C SER A 36 2.21 -8.86 15.63
N CYS A 37 1.00 -9.00 16.17
CA CYS A 37 0.19 -10.21 16.01
C CYS A 37 -0.18 -10.45 14.53
N ALA A 38 -0.61 -9.41 13.82
CA ALA A 38 -0.96 -9.49 12.40
C ALA A 38 0.25 -9.86 11.54
N PHE A 39 1.40 -9.23 11.79
CA PHE A 39 2.64 -9.54 11.08
C PHE A 39 3.07 -10.99 11.29
N LEU A 40 3.10 -11.48 12.53
CA LEU A 40 3.49 -12.87 12.85
C LEU A 40 2.54 -13.87 12.21
N LEU A 41 1.23 -13.62 12.24
CA LEU A 41 0.25 -14.49 11.60
C LEU A 41 0.43 -14.54 10.08
N ILE A 42 0.58 -13.37 9.44
CA ILE A 42 0.78 -13.28 7.99
C ILE A 42 2.11 -13.93 7.60
N LEU A 43 3.18 -13.69 8.37
CA LEU A 43 4.48 -14.32 8.15
C LEU A 43 4.38 -15.84 8.20
N LEU A 44 3.70 -16.40 9.21
CA LEU A 44 3.50 -17.84 9.34
C LEU A 44 2.75 -18.42 8.12
N VAL A 45 1.65 -17.78 7.70
CA VAL A 45 0.88 -18.19 6.52
C VAL A 45 1.75 -18.13 5.25
N GLU A 46 2.53 -17.06 5.06
CA GLU A 46 3.43 -16.90 3.92
C GLU A 46 4.55 -17.96 3.90
N LEU A 47 5.15 -18.28 5.05
CA LEU A 47 6.17 -19.32 5.14
C LEU A 47 5.59 -20.71 4.82
N ILE A 48 4.39 -21.03 5.30
CA ILE A 48 3.69 -22.28 4.98
C ILE A 48 3.39 -22.33 3.48
N ARG A 49 2.88 -21.22 2.91
CA ARG A 49 2.57 -21.11 1.49
C ARG A 49 3.80 -21.32 0.61
N LEU A 50 4.92 -20.66 0.93
CA LEU A 50 6.14 -20.73 0.13
C LEU A 50 6.87 -22.08 0.26
N LYS A 51 6.72 -22.79 1.39
CA LYS A 51 7.33 -24.11 1.60
C LYS A 51 6.55 -25.27 0.99
N ASN A 52 5.27 -25.09 0.69
CA ASN A 52 4.39 -26.17 0.22
C ASN A 52 3.73 -25.81 -1.10
N ASP A 53 4.22 -26.40 -2.19
CA ASP A 53 3.73 -26.16 -3.55
C ASP A 53 2.22 -26.43 -3.72
N LYS A 54 1.68 -27.44 -3.02
CA LYS A 54 0.23 -27.75 -3.07
C LYS A 54 -0.58 -26.61 -2.44
N ILE A 55 -0.14 -26.12 -1.29
CA ILE A 55 -0.79 -25.01 -0.60
C ILE A 55 -0.66 -23.73 -1.43
N ASN A 56 0.52 -23.46 -1.95
CA ASN A 56 0.77 -22.30 -2.81
C ASN A 56 -0.12 -22.34 -4.06
N TYR A 57 -0.18 -23.47 -4.73
CA TYR A 57 -1.07 -23.68 -5.89
C TYR A 57 -2.54 -23.46 -5.51
N TYR A 58 -2.99 -24.00 -4.38
CA TYR A 58 -4.36 -23.82 -3.91
C TYR A 58 -4.69 -22.34 -3.67
N PHE A 59 -3.84 -21.61 -2.97
CA PHE A 59 -4.02 -20.16 -2.70
C PHE A 59 -4.02 -19.31 -3.97
N THR A 60 -3.20 -19.65 -4.97
CA THR A 60 -2.99 -18.83 -6.16
C THR A 60 -3.91 -19.15 -7.33
N THR A 61 -4.50 -20.36 -7.38
CA THR A 61 -5.28 -20.84 -8.54
C THR A 61 -6.73 -21.16 -8.25
N HIS A 62 -7.10 -21.37 -6.98
CA HIS A 62 -8.45 -21.81 -6.66
C HIS A 62 -9.48 -20.69 -6.87
N LYS A 63 -10.41 -20.89 -7.81
CA LYS A 63 -11.42 -19.91 -8.25
C LYS A 63 -12.32 -19.36 -7.13
N TYR A 64 -12.55 -20.14 -6.08
CA TYR A 64 -13.39 -19.75 -4.94
C TYR A 64 -12.65 -18.95 -3.89
N LEU A 65 -11.32 -18.91 -3.94
CA LEU A 65 -10.52 -18.05 -3.06
C LEU A 65 -10.38 -16.68 -3.71
N PHE A 66 -10.80 -15.66 -3.00
CA PHE A 66 -10.68 -14.26 -3.41
C PHE A 66 -9.22 -13.87 -3.76
N TRP A 67 -8.25 -14.58 -3.16
CA TRP A 67 -6.81 -14.37 -3.33
C TRP A 67 -6.34 -14.52 -4.78
N HIS A 68 -6.90 -15.44 -5.57
CA HIS A 68 -6.51 -15.62 -6.97
C HIS A 68 -6.81 -14.37 -7.83
N LYS A 69 -7.74 -13.52 -7.39
CA LYS A 69 -8.06 -12.22 -8.01
C LYS A 69 -7.17 -11.08 -7.53
N ILE A 70 -6.31 -11.29 -6.55
CA ILE A 70 -5.48 -10.25 -5.92
C ILE A 70 -4.00 -10.52 -6.16
N ILE A 71 -3.57 -11.78 -6.17
CA ILE A 71 -2.17 -12.18 -6.35
C ILE A 71 -1.81 -12.14 -7.84
N ARG A 72 -0.73 -11.44 -8.18
CA ARG A 72 -0.17 -11.43 -9.54
C ARG A 72 0.64 -12.69 -9.79
N ASP A 73 0.79 -13.09 -11.07
CA ASP A 73 1.62 -14.23 -11.44
C ASP A 73 3.07 -14.11 -10.95
N GLU A 74 3.60 -12.89 -10.91
CA GLU A 74 4.95 -12.57 -10.44
C GLU A 74 5.10 -12.70 -8.90
N GLU A 75 3.99 -12.70 -8.17
CA GLU A 75 3.93 -12.76 -6.70
C GLU A 75 3.74 -14.21 -6.19
N LYS A 76 3.44 -15.16 -7.08
CA LYS A 76 3.14 -16.56 -6.70
C LYS A 76 4.29 -17.24 -5.94
N ASN A 77 5.53 -16.98 -6.34
CA ASN A 77 6.72 -17.58 -5.74
C ASN A 77 7.52 -16.61 -4.86
N ASN A 78 6.94 -15.46 -4.52
CA ASN A 78 7.54 -14.44 -3.66
C ASN A 78 6.58 -14.10 -2.52
N PHE A 79 7.08 -13.33 -1.55
CA PHE A 79 6.21 -12.75 -0.52
C PHE A 79 5.11 -11.91 -1.13
N SER A 80 3.91 -12.03 -0.58
CA SER A 80 2.75 -11.28 -1.05
C SER A 80 2.84 -9.79 -0.69
N PRO A 81 2.14 -8.92 -1.43
CA PRO A 81 2.01 -7.51 -1.06
C PRO A 81 1.40 -7.29 0.33
N LEU A 82 0.59 -8.26 0.81
CA LEU A 82 0.03 -8.24 2.16
C LEU A 82 1.12 -8.36 3.22
N MET A 83 2.12 -9.22 3.00
CA MET A 83 3.25 -9.39 3.92
C MET A 83 4.05 -8.10 4.05
N THR A 84 4.33 -7.42 2.93
CA THR A 84 5.08 -6.16 2.95
C THR A 84 4.28 -5.00 3.53
N ALA A 85 2.97 -4.98 3.32
CA ALA A 85 2.07 -4.02 3.97
C ALA A 85 2.03 -4.26 5.50
N ALA A 86 1.99 -5.52 5.95
CA ALA A 86 2.02 -5.86 7.37
C ALA A 86 3.37 -5.47 8.01
N LEU A 87 4.48 -5.66 7.31
CA LEU A 87 5.80 -5.20 7.76
C LEU A 87 5.86 -3.67 7.86
N ALA A 88 5.36 -2.96 6.86
CA ALA A 88 5.30 -1.51 6.89
C ALA A 88 4.47 -1.02 8.07
N PHE A 89 3.30 -1.62 8.28
CA PHE A 89 2.43 -1.29 9.41
C PHE A 89 3.12 -1.56 10.74
N LEU A 90 3.83 -2.69 10.89
CA LEU A 90 4.62 -2.99 12.09
C LEU A 90 5.67 -1.89 12.36
N ILE A 91 6.42 -1.47 11.32
CA ILE A 91 7.45 -0.44 11.42
C ILE A 91 6.87 0.89 11.89
N ILE A 92 5.70 1.31 11.38
CA ILE A 92 5.11 2.61 11.72
C ILE A 92 4.13 2.55 12.89
N SER A 93 3.86 1.37 13.46
CA SER A 93 2.84 1.18 14.50
C SER A 93 3.15 1.85 15.85
N TRP A 94 4.39 2.30 16.05
CA TRP A 94 4.82 3.07 17.23
C TRP A 94 4.51 4.56 17.13
N LEU A 95 4.11 5.05 15.96
CA LEU A 95 3.69 6.45 15.78
C LEU A 95 2.43 6.77 16.60
N PRO A 96 2.26 8.04 17.01
CA PRO A 96 0.98 8.52 17.53
C PRO A 96 -0.17 8.15 16.59
N LEU A 97 -1.33 7.80 17.16
CA LEU A 97 -2.46 7.24 16.41
C LEU A 97 -2.92 8.13 15.24
N ASN A 98 -2.90 9.45 15.43
CA ASN A 98 -3.25 10.41 14.37
C ASN A 98 -2.28 10.34 13.18
N LEU A 99 -0.96 10.33 13.44
CA LEU A 99 0.06 10.25 12.39
C LEU A 99 0.05 8.89 11.69
N LEU A 100 -0.12 7.82 12.47
CA LEU A 100 -0.29 6.46 11.95
C LEU A 100 -1.51 6.39 11.01
N THR A 101 -2.63 6.96 11.43
CA THR A 101 -3.87 7.00 10.63
C THR A 101 -3.65 7.75 9.32
N ILE A 102 -2.98 8.90 9.35
CA ILE A 102 -2.65 9.67 8.13
C ILE A 102 -1.80 8.83 7.18
N ALA A 103 -0.74 8.19 7.68
CA ALA A 103 0.16 7.38 6.86
C ALA A 103 -0.58 6.20 6.20
N ILE A 104 -1.46 5.51 6.95
CA ILE A 104 -2.29 4.42 6.42
C ILE A 104 -3.27 4.95 5.38
N LEU A 105 -3.96 6.06 5.63
CA LEU A 105 -4.95 6.61 4.70
C LEU A 105 -4.31 7.12 3.41
N ILE A 106 -3.15 7.76 3.47
CA ILE A 106 -2.43 8.17 2.26
C ILE A 106 -2.08 6.94 1.42
N ASN A 107 -1.50 5.90 2.02
CA ASN A 107 -1.19 4.67 1.29
C ASN A 107 -2.45 4.01 0.72
N ALA A 108 -3.54 3.99 1.49
CA ALA A 108 -4.81 3.36 1.10
C ALA A 108 -5.52 4.07 -0.06
N LEU A 109 -5.44 5.39 -0.11
CA LEU A 109 -6.18 6.20 -1.08
C LEU A 109 -5.30 6.66 -2.25
N ALA A 110 -4.09 7.14 -1.97
CA ALA A 110 -3.24 7.76 -2.99
C ALA A 110 -2.68 6.72 -3.98
N ASP A 111 -2.20 5.54 -3.53
CA ASP A 111 -1.67 4.50 -4.42
C ASP A 111 -2.73 3.95 -5.40
N PRO A 112 -3.93 3.53 -4.96
CA PRO A 112 -4.96 3.08 -5.90
C PRO A 112 -5.42 4.18 -6.86
N VAL A 113 -5.58 5.41 -6.40
CA VAL A 113 -5.98 6.54 -7.25
C VAL A 113 -4.89 6.83 -8.29
N ALA A 114 -3.63 6.91 -7.88
CA ALA A 114 -2.50 7.09 -8.79
C ALA A 114 -2.48 6.03 -9.90
N ARG A 115 -2.68 4.77 -9.52
CA ARG A 115 -2.73 3.64 -10.43
C ARG A 115 -3.89 3.74 -11.43
N ILE A 116 -5.11 4.03 -10.97
CA ILE A 116 -6.30 4.17 -11.82
C ILE A 116 -6.11 5.33 -12.81
N PHE A 117 -5.65 6.48 -12.34
CA PHE A 117 -5.41 7.66 -13.17
C PHE A 117 -4.27 7.42 -14.14
N GLY A 118 -3.18 6.79 -13.68
CA GLY A 118 -2.04 6.41 -14.51
C GLY A 118 -2.40 5.46 -15.65
N ILE A 119 -3.28 4.48 -15.41
CA ILE A 119 -3.75 3.55 -16.44
C ILE A 119 -4.70 4.24 -17.43
N LYS A 120 -5.60 5.11 -16.92
CA LYS A 120 -6.65 5.72 -17.75
C LYS A 120 -6.14 6.88 -18.60
N TRP A 121 -5.27 7.73 -18.05
CA TRP A 121 -4.83 8.98 -18.69
C TRP A 121 -3.31 9.14 -18.80
N GLY A 122 -2.53 8.24 -18.22
CA GLY A 122 -1.07 8.31 -18.19
C GLY A 122 -0.38 7.91 -19.49
N LYS A 123 -0.41 8.76 -20.51
CA LYS A 123 0.25 8.52 -21.80
C LYS A 123 1.79 8.56 -21.71
N LYS A 124 2.36 9.46 -20.90
CA LYS A 124 3.80 9.62 -20.70
C LYS A 124 4.23 8.91 -19.43
N LYS A 125 5.10 7.92 -19.56
CA LYS A 125 5.73 7.23 -18.42
C LYS A 125 6.95 8.03 -17.94
N ILE A 126 7.28 7.85 -16.66
CA ILE A 126 8.39 8.55 -16.02
C ILE A 126 9.59 7.62 -15.98
N LEU A 127 10.74 8.08 -16.49
CA LEU A 127 12.05 7.43 -16.37
C LEU A 127 12.03 5.90 -16.53
N ASN A 128 11.39 5.38 -17.58
CA ASN A 128 11.24 3.94 -17.85
C ASN A 128 10.57 3.13 -16.72
N THR A 129 9.81 3.79 -15.83
CA THR A 129 9.02 3.12 -14.80
C THR A 129 7.62 2.75 -15.31
N LYS A 130 6.87 1.97 -14.52
CA LYS A 130 5.45 1.70 -14.79
C LYS A 130 4.57 2.92 -14.51
N ASN A 131 5.08 3.90 -13.76
CA ASN A 131 4.36 5.06 -13.28
C ASN A 131 4.28 6.16 -14.34
N SER A 132 3.23 6.96 -14.27
CA SER A 132 2.99 8.06 -15.22
C SER A 132 2.90 9.40 -14.48
N PHE A 133 3.23 10.49 -15.17
CA PHE A 133 3.09 11.84 -14.60
C PHE A 133 1.70 12.12 -14.05
N VAL A 134 0.66 11.65 -14.75
CA VAL A 134 -0.74 11.82 -14.32
C VAL A 134 -1.02 11.02 -13.05
N GLY A 135 -0.51 9.79 -12.96
CA GLY A 135 -0.65 8.96 -11.76
C GLY A 135 0.02 9.59 -10.55
N SER A 136 1.27 10.02 -10.70
CA SER A 136 2.00 10.63 -9.60
C SER A 136 1.45 11.99 -9.17
N PHE A 137 0.93 12.78 -10.10
CA PHE A 137 0.21 14.00 -9.76
C PHE A 137 -1.08 13.67 -8.98
N ALA A 138 -1.79 12.63 -9.36
CA ALA A 138 -2.96 12.15 -8.61
C ALA A 138 -2.58 11.66 -7.21
N PHE A 139 -1.45 10.92 -7.06
CA PHE A 139 -0.91 10.55 -5.76
C PHE A 139 -0.66 11.77 -4.89
N PHE A 140 0.12 12.72 -5.41
CA PHE A 140 0.45 13.97 -4.71
C PHE A 140 -0.81 14.70 -4.23
N THR A 141 -1.78 14.88 -5.11
CA THR A 141 -3.03 15.59 -4.79
C THR A 141 -3.79 14.89 -3.67
N VAL A 142 -3.95 13.57 -3.72
CA VAL A 142 -4.65 12.81 -2.69
C VAL A 142 -3.89 12.84 -1.37
N ALA A 143 -2.57 12.65 -1.38
CA ALA A 143 -1.75 12.71 -0.19
C ALA A 143 -1.82 14.08 0.49
N PHE A 144 -1.76 15.16 -0.30
CA PHE A 144 -1.90 16.52 0.18
C PHE A 144 -3.28 16.77 0.82
N LEU A 145 -4.36 16.36 0.13
CA LEU A 145 -5.73 16.52 0.65
C LEU A 145 -5.96 15.73 1.95
N VAL A 146 -5.41 14.52 2.06
CA VAL A 146 -5.47 13.75 3.32
C VAL A 146 -4.76 14.51 4.43
N CYS A 147 -3.56 15.03 4.23
CA CYS A 147 -2.85 15.81 5.26
C CYS A 147 -3.67 17.04 5.69
N ILE A 148 -4.20 17.80 4.75
CA ILE A 148 -5.04 18.99 5.06
C ILE A 148 -6.30 18.61 5.82
N SER A 149 -6.95 17.49 5.50
CA SER A 149 -8.15 17.03 6.22
C SER A 149 -7.88 16.68 7.69
N PHE A 150 -6.63 16.37 8.04
CA PHE A 150 -6.16 16.18 9.41
C PHE A 150 -5.53 17.42 10.03
N THR A 151 -5.78 18.60 9.45
CA THR A 151 -5.29 19.90 9.94
C THR A 151 -3.77 20.03 10.02
N ILE A 152 -3.03 19.23 9.22
CA ILE A 152 -1.57 19.36 9.12
C ILE A 152 -1.24 20.67 8.39
N PRO A 153 -0.22 21.45 8.86
CA PRO A 153 0.18 22.69 8.23
C PRO A 153 0.49 22.52 6.73
N ILE A 154 0.14 23.52 5.92
CA ILE A 154 0.25 23.45 4.46
C ILE A 154 1.66 23.08 4.00
N LEU A 155 2.69 23.69 4.59
CA LEU A 155 4.08 23.40 4.22
C LEU A 155 4.46 21.95 4.52
N THR A 156 4.11 21.45 5.70
CA THR A 156 4.31 20.05 6.08
C THR A 156 3.55 19.10 5.14
N SER A 157 2.29 19.45 4.80
CA SER A 157 1.46 18.66 3.87
C SER A 157 2.10 18.58 2.47
N LEU A 158 2.69 19.67 1.98
CA LEU A 158 3.43 19.69 0.72
C LEU A 158 4.67 18.78 0.77
N VAL A 159 5.43 18.82 1.88
CA VAL A 159 6.60 17.96 2.04
C VAL A 159 6.19 16.49 2.10
N VAL A 160 5.20 16.15 2.91
CA VAL A 160 4.67 14.76 3.02
C VAL A 160 4.18 14.23 1.67
N ALA A 161 3.38 15.03 0.94
CA ALA A 161 2.89 14.66 -0.37
C ALA A 161 4.03 14.47 -1.38
N THR A 162 5.04 15.35 -1.35
CA THR A 162 6.22 15.25 -2.23
C THR A 162 7.02 13.98 -1.92
N VAL A 163 7.33 13.72 -0.65
CA VAL A 163 8.10 12.53 -0.25
C VAL A 163 7.34 11.25 -0.59
N GLY A 164 6.04 11.20 -0.33
CA GLY A 164 5.20 10.06 -0.71
C GLY A 164 5.20 9.82 -2.23
N THR A 165 5.13 10.92 -3.02
CA THR A 165 5.21 10.83 -4.48
C THR A 165 6.57 10.34 -4.95
N VAL A 166 7.66 10.82 -4.37
CA VAL A 166 9.02 10.34 -4.67
C VAL A 166 9.18 8.88 -4.29
N ALA A 167 8.61 8.45 -3.17
CA ALA A 167 8.60 7.06 -2.76
C ALA A 167 7.82 6.16 -3.74
N GLU A 168 6.73 6.64 -4.32
CA GLU A 168 5.96 5.94 -5.37
C GLU A 168 6.76 5.83 -6.68
N PHE A 169 7.57 6.83 -6.99
CA PHE A 169 8.38 6.91 -8.20
C PHE A 169 9.55 5.94 -8.29
N ALA A 170 10.13 5.50 -7.19
CA ALA A 170 11.38 4.78 -7.24
C ALA A 170 11.28 3.54 -8.13
N PRO A 171 12.26 3.34 -9.03
CA PRO A 171 12.17 2.32 -10.07
C PRO A 171 11.96 0.92 -9.47
N ASP A 172 11.06 0.17 -10.07
CA ASP A 172 10.78 -1.24 -9.77
C ASP A 172 12.02 -2.12 -10.09
N LYS A 173 13.09 -1.94 -9.32
CA LYS A 173 14.12 -2.96 -9.26
C LYS A 173 13.52 -4.09 -8.43
N LYS A 174 13.27 -5.25 -9.09
CA LYS A 174 12.79 -6.44 -8.37
C LYS A 174 13.45 -6.57 -6.99
N PRO A 175 12.68 -6.89 -5.97
CA PRO A 175 11.36 -7.49 -5.98
C PRO A 175 10.23 -6.46 -5.82
N LEU A 176 9.13 -6.70 -6.52
CA LEU A 176 7.89 -5.88 -6.62
C LEU A 176 7.18 -5.55 -5.29
N TRP A 177 7.61 -6.18 -4.20
CA TRP A 177 7.00 -6.05 -2.88
C TRP A 177 7.43 -4.82 -2.08
N VAL A 178 8.43 -4.08 -2.56
CA VAL A 178 9.02 -2.94 -1.81
C VAL A 178 8.11 -1.72 -1.79
N ASP A 179 7.19 -1.56 -2.75
CA ASP A 179 6.34 -0.36 -2.85
C ASP A 179 5.39 -0.21 -1.66
N ASN A 180 4.72 -1.30 -1.26
CA ASN A 180 3.82 -1.30 -0.10
C ASN A 180 4.55 -1.07 1.25
N LEU A 181 5.87 -1.21 1.28
CA LEU A 181 6.70 -0.89 2.43
C LEU A 181 7.17 0.57 2.38
N ARG A 182 7.69 0.98 1.24
CA ARG A 182 8.39 2.24 1.05
C ARG A 182 7.49 3.45 1.26
N ILE A 183 6.29 3.45 0.66
CA ILE A 183 5.37 4.59 0.75
C ILE A 183 4.96 4.87 2.21
N PRO A 184 4.34 3.93 2.96
CA PRO A 184 3.86 4.23 4.30
C PRO A 184 5.00 4.50 5.30
N VAL A 185 6.15 3.85 5.15
CA VAL A 185 7.31 4.10 6.02
C VAL A 185 7.89 5.48 5.77
N SER A 186 8.08 5.90 4.51
CA SER A 186 8.58 7.25 4.20
C SER A 186 7.63 8.34 4.70
N ILE A 187 6.33 8.17 4.49
CA ILE A 187 5.31 9.11 4.97
C ILE A 187 5.30 9.16 6.50
N GLY A 188 5.31 8.01 7.16
CA GLY A 188 5.33 7.92 8.62
C GLY A 188 6.53 8.60 9.24
N LEU A 189 7.73 8.39 8.67
CA LEU A 189 8.95 9.04 9.13
C LEU A 189 8.91 10.56 8.96
N VAL A 190 8.46 11.05 7.82
CA VAL A 190 8.36 12.50 7.57
C VAL A 190 7.34 13.15 8.50
N LEU A 191 6.19 12.53 8.70
CA LEU A 191 5.19 12.99 9.65
C LEU A 191 5.76 13.05 11.07
N TRP A 192 6.50 12.02 11.49
CA TRP A 192 7.14 11.97 12.81
C TRP A 192 8.16 13.10 13.04
N ILE A 193 8.92 13.47 11.99
CA ILE A 193 9.95 14.50 12.10
C ILE A 193 9.35 15.91 12.08
N LEU A 194 8.24 16.13 11.36
CA LEU A 194 7.72 17.47 11.07
C LEU A 194 6.47 17.86 11.88
N VAL A 195 5.86 16.90 12.57
CA VAL A 195 4.65 17.11 13.36
C VAL A 195 4.87 16.73 14.81
#